data_8676fbd7037fd461cf1aaf658320cb7f
#
_entry.id   8676fbd7037fd461cf1aaf658320cb7f
#
_cell.length_a   1.000
_cell.length_b   1.000
_cell.length_c   1.000
_cell.angle_alpha   90.00
_cell.angle_beta   90.00
_cell.angle_gamma   90.00
#
_symmetry.space_group_name_H-M   'P 1'
#
loop_
_entity.id
_entity.type
_entity.pdbx_description
1 polymer ?
#
loop_
_entity_poly.entity_id
_entity_poly.type
_entity_poly.pdbx_seq_one_letter_code
_entity_poly.pdbx_strand_id
1 'polypeptide(L)'
;MPIYTKEGDKGYTSLSNNQKINKDSPIINFVGSLDELNAMLGVCAASLTEIDEEDFSTEVEVVQDIQRDLFIVGSIAVGAKLKFAAEKEVSNIEKTIDDYSRLLPKLKNFVLPGGDITAANLHLARTLVRKIERQAVALNSKSMEPFLPYLNRLSDLLFLMARYVNYKLKKQEIIWKT
;
A
#
# COMPACT_ATOMS: atom_id res chain seq x y z
N MET A 1 -12.34 -26.74 -6.74
CA MET A 1 -11.10 -26.56 -7.54
C MET A 1 -9.93 -26.80 -6.60
N PRO A 2 -8.92 -27.62 -6.95
CA PRO A 2 -7.77 -27.81 -6.09
C PRO A 2 -6.98 -26.48 -5.99
N ILE A 3 -6.39 -26.22 -4.81
CA ILE A 3 -5.62 -25.00 -4.56
C ILE A 3 -4.30 -24.98 -5.33
N TYR A 4 -3.69 -26.16 -5.54
CA TYR A 4 -2.44 -26.30 -6.28
C TYR A 4 -2.66 -27.03 -7.61
N THR A 5 -2.01 -26.54 -8.66
CA THR A 5 -2.06 -27.11 -10.02
C THR A 5 -0.75 -27.77 -10.44
N LYS A 6 0.34 -27.53 -9.69
CA LYS A 6 1.73 -27.94 -9.98
C LYS A 6 2.32 -27.32 -11.26
N GLU A 7 1.60 -26.42 -11.94
CA GLU A 7 2.08 -25.78 -13.18
C GLU A 7 3.28 -24.85 -12.93
N GLY A 8 3.36 -24.30 -11.71
CA GLY A 8 4.41 -23.37 -11.30
C GLY A 8 5.71 -24.01 -10.79
N ASP A 9 5.81 -25.33 -10.70
CA ASP A 9 6.94 -26.05 -10.03
C ASP A 9 8.26 -25.91 -10.79
N LYS A 10 8.20 -25.53 -12.07
CA LYS A 10 9.37 -25.34 -12.93
C LYS A 10 9.85 -23.89 -13.04
N GLY A 11 9.41 -23.00 -12.15
CA GLY A 11 9.81 -21.59 -12.14
C GLY A 11 9.09 -20.68 -13.12
N TYR A 12 8.00 -21.15 -13.73
CA TYR A 12 7.17 -20.37 -14.63
C TYR A 12 5.80 -20.09 -14.01
N THR A 13 5.14 -19.03 -14.50
CA THR A 13 3.73 -18.73 -14.21
C THR A 13 3.04 -18.28 -15.49
N SER A 14 1.71 -18.20 -15.49
CA SER A 14 0.92 -17.71 -16.61
C SER A 14 0.32 -16.36 -16.28
N LEU A 15 0.41 -15.40 -17.20
CA LEU A 15 -0.30 -14.13 -17.15
C LEU A 15 -1.79 -14.33 -17.47
N SER A 16 -2.62 -13.28 -17.27
CA SER A 16 -4.06 -13.33 -17.58
C SER A 16 -4.37 -13.59 -19.06
N ASN A 17 -3.43 -13.34 -19.96
CA ASN A 17 -3.51 -13.64 -21.39
C ASN A 17 -2.98 -15.04 -21.76
N ASN A 18 -2.76 -15.93 -20.78
CA ASN A 18 -2.15 -17.25 -20.91
C ASN A 18 -0.68 -17.28 -21.40
N GLN A 19 -0.02 -16.15 -21.48
CA GLN A 19 1.41 -16.09 -21.78
C GLN A 19 2.20 -16.65 -20.59
N LYS A 20 3.08 -17.62 -20.85
CA LYS A 20 4.04 -18.12 -19.84
C LYS A 20 5.19 -17.13 -19.65
N ILE A 21 5.54 -16.88 -18.41
CA ILE A 21 6.63 -15.98 -18.02
C ILE A 21 7.42 -16.58 -16.85
N ASN A 22 8.69 -16.25 -16.75
CA ASN A 22 9.51 -16.63 -15.59
C ASN A 22 9.01 -15.95 -14.31
N LYS A 23 9.03 -16.67 -13.20
CA LYS A 23 8.66 -16.11 -11.89
C LYS A 23 9.59 -15.01 -11.40
N ASP A 24 10.85 -14.96 -11.90
CA ASP A 24 11.83 -13.94 -11.58
C ASP A 24 11.75 -12.68 -12.45
N SER A 25 10.80 -12.63 -13.40
CA SER A 25 10.64 -11.46 -14.28
C SER A 25 10.24 -10.20 -13.48
N PRO A 26 10.63 -8.99 -13.94
CA PRO A 26 10.35 -7.73 -13.26
C PRO A 26 8.85 -7.52 -12.98
N ILE A 27 7.98 -7.92 -13.90
CA ILE A 27 6.54 -7.77 -13.73
C ILE A 27 5.99 -8.69 -12.64
N ILE A 28 6.49 -9.91 -12.53
CA ILE A 28 6.08 -10.85 -11.47
C ILE A 28 6.63 -10.40 -10.12
N ASN A 29 7.84 -9.87 -10.06
CA ASN A 29 8.40 -9.26 -8.86
C ASN A 29 7.59 -8.04 -8.40
N PHE A 30 7.12 -7.22 -9.33
CA PHE A 30 6.22 -6.10 -9.03
C PHE A 30 4.90 -6.58 -8.42
N VAL A 31 4.24 -7.55 -9.05
CA VAL A 31 2.98 -8.12 -8.55
C VAL A 31 3.17 -8.83 -7.20
N GLY A 32 4.28 -9.54 -7.02
CA GLY A 32 4.63 -10.13 -5.73
C GLY A 32 4.81 -9.08 -4.62
N SER A 33 5.41 -7.94 -4.95
CA SER A 33 5.53 -6.83 -3.99
C SER A 33 4.18 -6.17 -3.67
N LEU A 34 3.24 -6.09 -4.65
CA LEU A 34 1.86 -5.66 -4.37
C LEU A 34 1.15 -6.62 -3.41
N ASP A 35 1.37 -7.94 -3.56
CA ASP A 35 0.82 -8.94 -2.68
C ASP A 35 1.40 -8.84 -1.26
N GLU A 36 2.71 -8.64 -1.12
CA GLU A 36 3.38 -8.35 0.17
C GLU A 36 2.75 -7.12 0.86
N LEU A 37 2.54 -6.03 0.11
CA LEU A 37 1.90 -4.82 0.64
C LEU A 37 0.45 -5.10 1.05
N ASN A 38 -0.30 -5.83 0.23
CA ASN A 38 -1.69 -6.15 0.51
C ASN A 38 -1.84 -6.98 1.79
N ALA A 39 -0.97 -7.98 1.98
CA ALA A 39 -0.92 -8.75 3.21
C ALA A 39 -0.54 -7.87 4.43
N MET A 40 0.43 -6.96 4.27
CA MET A 40 0.82 -6.02 5.33
C MET A 40 -0.33 -5.06 5.70
N LEU A 41 -1.09 -4.60 4.72
CA LEU A 41 -2.30 -3.80 4.97
C LEU A 41 -3.37 -4.60 5.72
N GLY A 42 -3.48 -5.90 5.46
CA GLY A 42 -4.32 -6.81 6.25
C GLY A 42 -3.90 -6.85 7.72
N VAL A 43 -2.60 -6.89 8.00
CA VAL A 43 -2.08 -6.79 9.38
C VAL A 43 -2.43 -5.44 9.99
N CYS A 44 -2.29 -4.34 9.24
CA CYS A 44 -2.65 -2.99 9.72
C CYS A 44 -4.14 -2.92 10.06
N ALA A 45 -5.03 -3.41 9.18
CA ALA A 45 -6.48 -3.40 9.41
C ALA A 45 -6.86 -4.22 10.65
N ALA A 46 -6.31 -5.43 10.80
CA ALA A 46 -6.52 -6.26 11.98
C ALA A 46 -6.05 -5.56 13.26
N SER A 47 -4.83 -5.00 13.25
CA SER A 47 -4.30 -4.26 14.40
C SER A 47 -5.15 -3.03 14.76
N LEU A 48 -5.68 -2.30 13.77
CA LEU A 48 -6.59 -1.16 14.00
C LEU A 48 -7.89 -1.61 14.67
N THR A 49 -8.42 -2.77 14.29
CA THR A 49 -9.66 -3.32 14.85
C THR A 49 -9.51 -3.78 16.31
N GLU A 50 -8.30 -4.18 16.73
CA GLU A 50 -8.00 -4.65 18.09
C GLU A 50 -7.76 -3.50 19.09
N ILE A 51 -7.83 -2.24 18.65
CA ILE A 51 -7.64 -1.08 19.52
C ILE A 51 -8.99 -0.71 20.16
N ASP A 52 -9.11 -0.91 21.46
CA ASP A 52 -10.33 -0.63 22.23
C ASP A 52 -10.46 0.84 22.69
N GLU A 53 -9.34 1.58 22.81
CA GLU A 53 -9.30 2.92 23.38
C GLU A 53 -9.85 4.00 22.44
N GLU A 54 -9.87 3.74 21.14
CA GLU A 54 -10.27 4.69 20.11
C GLU A 54 -10.95 3.98 18.94
N ASP A 55 -11.91 4.63 18.29
CA ASP A 55 -12.56 4.12 17.09
C ASP A 55 -11.71 4.42 15.85
N PHE A 56 -11.27 3.37 15.17
CA PHE A 56 -10.51 3.40 13.91
C PHE A 56 -11.27 2.74 12.74
N SER A 57 -12.58 2.62 12.82
CA SER A 57 -13.41 2.00 11.77
C SER A 57 -13.22 2.66 10.42
N THR A 58 -13.11 3.99 10.38
CA THR A 58 -12.82 4.73 9.13
C THR A 58 -11.46 4.36 8.54
N GLU A 59 -10.44 4.23 9.38
CA GLU A 59 -9.08 3.84 8.95
C GLU A 59 -9.05 2.41 8.43
N VAL A 60 -9.81 1.50 9.03
CA VAL A 60 -9.99 0.13 8.54
C VAL A 60 -10.63 0.13 7.15
N GLU A 61 -11.69 0.92 6.93
CA GLU A 61 -12.32 1.05 5.62
C GLU A 61 -11.35 1.59 4.56
N VAL A 62 -10.59 2.64 4.89
CA VAL A 62 -9.57 3.21 3.99
C VAL A 62 -8.53 2.15 3.62
N VAL A 63 -8.03 1.38 4.59
CA VAL A 63 -7.06 0.30 4.33
C VAL A 63 -7.65 -0.77 3.43
N GLN A 64 -8.90 -1.17 3.65
CA GLN A 64 -9.57 -2.18 2.83
C GLN A 64 -9.85 -1.68 1.40
N ASP A 65 -10.15 -0.40 1.20
CA ASP A 65 -10.30 0.18 -0.13
C ASP A 65 -8.96 0.15 -0.89
N ILE A 66 -7.86 0.52 -0.22
CA ILE A 66 -6.51 0.39 -0.79
C ILE A 66 -6.22 -1.06 -1.18
N GLN A 67 -6.57 -2.05 -0.36
CA GLN A 67 -6.37 -3.46 -0.68
C GLN A 67 -7.11 -3.88 -1.97
N ARG A 68 -8.36 -3.39 -2.17
CA ARG A 68 -9.14 -3.63 -3.40
C ARG A 68 -8.45 -3.00 -4.61
N ASP A 69 -7.96 -1.77 -4.46
CA ASP A 69 -7.23 -1.06 -5.51
C ASP A 69 -5.95 -1.81 -5.93
N LEU A 70 -5.17 -2.30 -4.97
CA LEU A 70 -3.95 -3.07 -5.25
C LEU A 70 -4.24 -4.35 -6.04
N PHE A 71 -5.36 -5.04 -5.80
CA PHE A 71 -5.79 -6.17 -6.63
C PHE A 71 -6.08 -5.76 -8.07
N ILE A 72 -6.73 -4.59 -8.28
CA ILE A 72 -7.01 -4.07 -9.62
C ILE A 72 -5.69 -3.72 -10.33
N VAL A 73 -4.79 -2.99 -9.65
CA VAL A 73 -3.47 -2.61 -10.17
C VAL A 73 -2.66 -3.84 -10.56
N GLY A 74 -2.57 -4.84 -9.68
CA GLY A 74 -1.87 -6.09 -9.96
C GLY A 74 -2.46 -6.87 -11.14
N SER A 75 -3.78 -6.93 -11.23
CA SER A 75 -4.48 -7.58 -12.35
C SER A 75 -4.19 -6.88 -13.69
N ILE A 76 -4.23 -5.55 -13.72
CA ILE A 76 -3.89 -4.77 -14.93
C ILE A 76 -2.42 -4.99 -15.31
N ALA A 77 -1.52 -5.03 -14.34
CA ALA A 77 -0.10 -5.26 -14.57
C ALA A 77 0.17 -6.58 -15.30
N VAL A 78 -0.60 -7.63 -15.02
CA VAL A 78 -0.47 -8.92 -15.71
C VAL A 78 -1.39 -9.07 -16.93
N GLY A 79 -1.96 -7.98 -17.43
CA GLY A 79 -2.68 -7.94 -18.71
C GLY A 79 -4.21 -8.12 -18.61
N ALA A 80 -4.80 -8.06 -17.42
CA ALA A 80 -6.25 -8.06 -17.29
C ALA A 80 -6.88 -6.79 -17.86
N LYS A 81 -8.01 -6.92 -18.52
CA LYS A 81 -8.78 -5.81 -19.10
C LYS A 81 -9.70 -5.17 -18.05
N LEU A 82 -9.12 -4.70 -16.94
CA LEU A 82 -9.81 -3.96 -15.91
C LEU A 82 -9.62 -2.46 -16.12
N LYS A 83 -10.53 -1.67 -15.54
CA LYS A 83 -10.41 -0.20 -15.50
C LYS A 83 -10.04 0.23 -14.09
N PHE A 84 -9.09 1.14 -13.98
CA PHE A 84 -8.77 1.83 -12.74
C PHE A 84 -8.93 3.33 -12.96
N ALA A 85 -9.74 3.96 -12.12
CA ALA A 85 -10.01 5.40 -12.22
C ALA A 85 -8.91 6.19 -11.48
N ALA A 86 -7.66 6.09 -11.97
CA ALA A 86 -6.48 6.60 -11.28
C ALA A 86 -6.61 8.05 -10.78
N GLU A 87 -7.10 8.97 -11.61
CA GLU A 87 -7.30 10.37 -11.23
C GLU A 87 -8.29 10.53 -10.07
N LYS A 88 -9.38 9.77 -10.10
CA LYS A 88 -10.38 9.77 -9.03
C LYS A 88 -9.78 9.23 -7.72
N GLU A 89 -9.09 8.10 -7.78
CA GLU A 89 -8.51 7.49 -6.58
C GLU A 89 -7.35 8.33 -6.02
N VAL A 90 -6.55 8.98 -6.86
CA VAL A 90 -5.57 10.00 -6.42
C VAL A 90 -6.26 11.14 -5.69
N SER A 91 -7.35 11.70 -6.25
CA SER A 91 -8.10 12.78 -5.62
C SER A 91 -8.72 12.37 -4.27
N ASN A 92 -9.22 11.13 -4.16
CA ASN A 92 -9.72 10.59 -2.90
C ASN A 92 -8.62 10.51 -1.83
N ILE A 93 -7.45 9.99 -2.20
CA ILE A 93 -6.28 9.92 -1.29
C ILE A 93 -5.85 11.33 -0.86
N GLU A 94 -5.73 12.27 -1.80
CA GLU A 94 -5.32 13.65 -1.51
C GLU A 94 -6.28 14.32 -0.52
N LYS A 95 -7.58 14.12 -0.68
CA LYS A 95 -8.58 14.62 0.27
C LYS A 95 -8.38 14.02 1.67
N THR A 96 -8.15 12.73 1.77
CA THR A 96 -7.91 12.04 3.05
C THR A 96 -6.60 12.54 3.68
N ILE A 97 -5.56 12.77 2.90
CA ILE A 97 -4.29 13.39 3.35
C ILE A 97 -4.54 14.77 3.96
N ASP A 98 -5.34 15.59 3.27
CA ASP A 98 -5.68 16.95 3.74
C ASP A 98 -6.46 16.91 5.05
N ASP A 99 -7.39 15.97 5.20
CA ASP A 99 -8.16 15.80 6.44
C ASP A 99 -7.25 15.41 7.62
N TYR A 100 -6.36 14.43 7.47
CA TYR A 100 -5.38 14.10 8.51
C TYR A 100 -4.41 15.25 8.79
N SER A 101 -3.98 15.97 7.76
CA SER A 101 -3.06 17.10 7.92
C SER A 101 -3.64 18.24 8.76
N ARG A 102 -4.98 18.42 8.75
CA ARG A 102 -5.66 19.41 9.59
C ARG A 102 -5.76 18.97 11.05
N LEU A 103 -5.84 17.66 11.30
CA LEU A 103 -5.99 17.09 12.64
C LEU A 103 -4.65 16.98 13.37
N LEU A 104 -3.56 16.80 12.63
CA LEU A 104 -2.25 16.52 13.20
C LEU A 104 -1.43 17.80 13.49
N PRO A 105 -0.60 17.79 14.52
CA PRO A 105 0.39 18.84 14.74
C PRO A 105 1.33 18.96 13.53
N LYS A 106 1.66 20.22 13.16
CA LYS A 106 2.58 20.48 12.05
C LYS A 106 3.93 19.82 12.29
N LEU A 107 4.37 19.06 11.31
CA LEU A 107 5.68 18.42 11.32
C LEU A 107 6.77 19.46 11.10
N LYS A 108 7.70 19.60 12.06
CA LYS A 108 8.84 20.52 11.98
C LYS A 108 10.16 19.79 11.74
N ASN A 109 10.21 18.50 12.05
CA ASN A 109 11.40 17.66 11.95
C ASN A 109 11.00 16.27 11.47
N PHE A 110 11.97 15.48 11.02
CA PHE A 110 11.74 14.07 10.75
C PHE A 110 11.42 13.32 12.05
N VAL A 111 10.56 12.33 11.94
CA VAL A 111 10.22 11.41 13.03
C VAL A 111 10.77 10.02 12.71
N LEU A 112 11.23 9.32 13.75
CA LEU A 112 11.60 7.92 13.62
C LEU A 112 10.32 7.07 13.49
N PRO A 113 10.26 6.13 12.53
CA PRO A 113 9.16 5.18 12.43
C PRO A 113 9.03 4.38 13.72
N GLY A 114 7.82 4.38 14.33
CA GLY A 114 7.60 3.70 15.60
C GLY A 114 6.38 4.27 16.34
N GLY A 115 6.37 4.08 17.65
CA GLY A 115 5.25 4.42 18.51
C GLY A 115 4.39 3.20 18.82
N ASP A 116 3.08 3.27 18.59
CA ASP A 116 2.21 2.11 18.65
C ASP A 116 2.58 1.05 17.60
N ILE A 117 2.30 -0.21 17.88
CA ILE A 117 2.59 -1.33 16.95
C ILE A 117 1.86 -1.14 15.62
N THR A 118 0.63 -0.64 15.65
CA THR A 118 -0.17 -0.36 14.45
C THR A 118 0.44 0.75 13.62
N ALA A 119 0.91 1.83 14.28
CA ALA A 119 1.63 2.92 13.62
C ALA A 119 2.94 2.44 12.99
N ALA A 120 3.69 1.58 13.69
CA ALA A 120 4.92 0.98 13.16
C ALA A 120 4.64 0.11 11.94
N ASN A 121 3.56 -0.68 11.95
CA ASN A 121 3.12 -1.49 10.81
C ASN A 121 2.71 -0.63 9.60
N LEU A 122 2.00 0.49 9.82
CA LEU A 122 1.67 1.45 8.76
C LEU A 122 2.94 2.09 8.16
N HIS A 123 3.96 2.39 8.97
CA HIS A 123 5.24 2.84 8.47
C HIS A 123 5.96 1.77 7.63
N LEU A 124 5.86 0.50 8.01
CA LEU A 124 6.41 -0.60 7.22
C LEU A 124 5.67 -0.71 5.87
N ALA A 125 4.33 -0.70 5.87
CA ALA A 125 3.51 -0.66 4.67
C ALA A 125 3.90 0.51 3.75
N ARG A 126 4.11 1.72 4.30
CA ARG A 126 4.61 2.88 3.57
C ARG A 126 5.93 2.59 2.85
N THR A 127 6.86 1.88 3.48
CA THR A 127 8.15 1.57 2.82
C THR A 127 7.99 0.56 1.70
N LEU A 128 7.05 -0.38 1.81
CA LEU A 128 6.68 -1.31 0.74
C LEU A 128 6.07 -0.57 -0.46
N VAL A 129 5.16 0.39 -0.23
CA VAL A 129 4.63 1.25 -1.31
C VAL A 129 5.77 1.92 -2.09
N ARG A 130 6.73 2.52 -1.40
CA ARG A 130 7.89 3.18 -2.04
C ARG A 130 8.79 2.21 -2.82
N LYS A 131 8.92 0.94 -2.36
CA LYS A 131 9.59 -0.13 -3.12
C LYS A 131 8.82 -0.41 -4.41
N ILE A 132 7.50 -0.56 -4.32
CA ILE A 132 6.59 -0.85 -5.45
C ILE A 132 6.59 0.30 -6.46
N GLU A 133 6.53 1.54 -6.02
CA GLU A 133 6.63 2.73 -6.87
C GLU A 133 7.91 2.70 -7.72
N ARG A 134 9.06 2.44 -7.11
CA ARG A 134 10.34 2.30 -7.85
C ARG A 134 10.34 1.14 -8.84
N GLN A 135 9.70 0.03 -8.49
CA GLN A 135 9.55 -1.10 -9.41
C GLN A 135 8.63 -0.74 -10.58
N ALA A 136 7.51 -0.03 -10.33
CA ALA A 136 6.61 0.45 -11.38
C ALA A 136 7.35 1.39 -12.36
N VAL A 137 8.18 2.31 -11.85
CA VAL A 137 9.03 3.17 -12.69
C VAL A 137 10.01 2.33 -13.51
N ALA A 138 10.65 1.31 -12.91
CA ALA A 138 11.64 0.46 -13.58
C ALA A 138 11.02 -0.41 -14.69
N LEU A 139 9.73 -0.75 -14.60
CA LEU A 139 9.01 -1.47 -15.66
C LEU A 139 8.90 -0.63 -16.94
N ASN A 140 8.99 0.69 -16.85
CA ASN A 140 8.97 1.63 -17.98
C ASN A 140 7.84 1.33 -18.99
N SER A 141 6.65 1.03 -18.47
CA SER A 141 5.49 0.62 -19.26
C SER A 141 4.40 1.69 -19.20
N LYS A 142 3.87 2.07 -20.37
CA LYS A 142 2.74 3.01 -20.48
C LYS A 142 1.53 2.57 -19.66
N SER A 143 1.34 1.27 -19.45
CA SER A 143 0.26 0.75 -18.62
C SER A 143 0.47 1.04 -17.14
N MET A 144 1.70 1.30 -16.70
CA MET A 144 2.03 1.60 -15.30
C MET A 144 2.03 3.11 -14.99
N GLU A 145 2.18 3.96 -16.01
CA GLU A 145 2.20 5.42 -15.81
C GLU A 145 1.02 5.97 -14.99
N PRO A 146 -0.25 5.53 -15.21
CA PRO A 146 -1.39 6.04 -14.43
C PRO A 146 -1.34 5.69 -12.94
N PHE A 147 -0.58 4.65 -12.55
CA PHE A 147 -0.49 4.22 -11.16
C PHE A 147 0.60 4.94 -10.36
N LEU A 148 1.55 5.62 -11.02
CA LEU A 148 2.65 6.29 -10.33
C LEU A 148 2.16 7.39 -9.37
N PRO A 149 1.24 8.31 -9.77
CA PRO A 149 0.68 9.28 -8.83
C PRO A 149 -0.05 8.62 -7.66
N TYR A 150 -0.81 7.56 -7.91
CA TYR A 150 -1.52 6.81 -6.88
C TYR A 150 -0.55 6.22 -5.85
N LEU A 151 0.48 5.49 -6.29
CA LEU A 151 1.49 4.91 -5.40
C LEU A 151 2.25 5.97 -4.62
N ASN A 152 2.58 7.08 -5.25
CA ASN A 152 3.24 8.19 -4.58
C ASN A 152 2.38 8.76 -3.44
N ARG A 153 1.12 9.12 -3.71
CA ARG A 153 0.16 9.62 -2.70
C ARG A 153 -0.15 8.59 -1.62
N LEU A 154 -0.23 7.31 -1.99
CA LEU A 154 -0.46 6.23 -1.03
C LEU A 154 0.64 6.19 0.04
N SER A 155 1.90 6.44 -0.33
CA SER A 155 2.99 6.51 0.65
C SER A 155 2.82 7.67 1.63
N ASP A 156 2.31 8.82 1.18
CA ASP A 156 2.06 9.98 2.03
C ASP A 156 0.87 9.73 2.96
N LEU A 157 -0.19 9.11 2.44
CA LEU A 157 -1.36 8.73 3.24
C LEU A 157 -0.97 7.80 4.40
N LEU A 158 -0.23 6.72 4.11
CA LEU A 158 0.19 5.76 5.14
C LEU A 158 1.11 6.39 6.19
N PHE A 159 1.93 7.38 5.80
CA PHE A 159 2.70 8.17 6.75
C PHE A 159 1.80 8.96 7.71
N LEU A 160 0.79 9.64 7.19
CA LEU A 160 -0.13 10.43 8.02
C LEU A 160 -1.04 9.54 8.87
N MET A 161 -1.50 8.40 8.35
CA MET A 161 -2.26 7.42 9.14
C MET A 161 -1.45 6.90 10.32
N ALA A 162 -0.16 6.57 10.13
CA ALA A 162 0.72 6.15 11.22
C ALA A 162 0.83 7.23 12.31
N ARG A 163 1.02 8.48 11.90
CA ARG A 163 1.05 9.62 12.82
C ARG A 163 -0.29 9.82 13.53
N TYR A 164 -1.39 9.65 12.82
CA TYR A 164 -2.74 9.80 13.36
C TYR A 164 -3.03 8.75 14.43
N VAL A 165 -2.67 7.49 14.20
CA VAL A 165 -2.78 6.43 15.20
C VAL A 165 -1.97 6.79 16.46
N ASN A 166 -0.71 7.20 16.31
CA ASN A 166 0.10 7.66 17.46
C ASN A 166 -0.53 8.83 18.19
N TYR A 167 -1.06 9.81 17.45
CA TYR A 167 -1.70 10.99 18.02
C TYR A 167 -2.96 10.62 18.85
N LYS A 168 -3.83 9.79 18.29
CA LYS A 168 -5.06 9.33 18.95
C LYS A 168 -4.74 8.52 20.21
N LEU A 169 -3.76 7.64 20.14
CA LEU A 169 -3.30 6.80 21.26
C LEU A 169 -2.34 7.54 22.22
N LYS A 170 -2.12 8.84 22.01
CA LYS A 170 -1.22 9.67 22.83
C LYS A 170 0.20 9.09 22.94
N LYS A 171 0.65 8.37 21.91
CA LYS A 171 2.03 7.87 21.82
C LYS A 171 2.95 8.97 21.30
N GLN A 172 4.06 9.19 21.99
CA GLN A 172 5.02 10.23 21.61
C GLN A 172 5.83 9.81 20.38
N GLU A 173 5.81 10.64 19.33
CA GLU A 173 6.72 10.50 18.19
C GLU A 173 8.14 10.87 18.58
N ILE A 174 9.11 10.02 18.24
CA ILE A 174 10.53 10.29 18.48
C ILE A 174 11.07 11.15 17.34
N ILE A 175 11.48 12.37 17.67
CA ILE A 175 12.05 13.31 16.69
C ILE A 175 13.50 12.92 16.41
N TRP A 176 13.82 12.79 15.11
CA TRP A 176 15.21 12.65 14.71
C TRP A 176 15.92 14.00 14.84
N LYS A 177 16.98 14.03 15.64
CA LYS A 177 17.86 15.19 15.84
C LYS A 177 19.23 14.85 15.27
N THR A 178 19.78 15.74 14.45
CA THR A 178 21.20 15.74 14.04
C THR A 178 22.08 16.27 15.14
#